data_d361dc2c5ce6149f66b81c30a9fc775b
#
_entry.id   d361dc2c5ce6149f66b81c30a9fc775b
#
_cell.length_a   1.000
_cell.length_b   1.000
_cell.length_c   1.000
_cell.angle_alpha   90.00
_cell.angle_beta   90.00
_cell.angle_gamma   90.00
#
_symmetry.space_group_name_H-M   'P 1'
#
loop_
_entity.id
_entity.type
_entity.pdbx_description
1 polymer ?
#
loop_
_entity_poly.entity_id
_entity_poly.type
_entity_poly.pdbx_seq_one_letter_code
_entity_poly.pdbx_strand_id
1 'polypeptide(L)'
;MFKFKEGTTPEQVKQIEQAFAALPGKIDTIIDFEFGTDVSVEGKSKGFSHCFVVTFRDEAGRAAYLPHPAHDAFVKLVVPHVEDVLVVDYWTAR
;
A
#
# COMPACT_ATOMS: atom_id res chain seq x y z
N MET A 1 0.12 -3.22 4.90
CA MET A 1 1.43 -3.89 4.86
C MET A 1 1.34 -5.10 3.95
N PHE A 2 2.37 -5.34 3.18
CA PHE A 2 2.39 -6.45 2.22
C PHE A 2 3.46 -7.48 2.59
N LYS A 3 3.06 -8.76 2.46
CA LYS A 3 3.97 -9.89 2.47
C LYS A 3 3.92 -10.50 1.06
N PHE A 4 5.02 -10.42 0.33
CA PHE A 4 5.08 -10.92 -1.04
C PHE A 4 5.25 -12.42 -1.08
N LYS A 5 4.70 -13.04 -2.12
CA LYS A 5 4.90 -14.47 -2.38
C LYS A 5 6.38 -14.74 -2.65
N GLU A 6 6.84 -15.91 -2.22
CA GLU A 6 8.15 -16.40 -2.56
C GLU A 6 8.30 -16.46 -4.09
N GLY A 7 9.46 -16.03 -4.59
CA GLY A 7 9.71 -15.97 -6.02
C GLY A 7 9.34 -14.65 -6.68
N THR A 8 8.72 -13.71 -5.95
CA THR A 8 8.48 -12.37 -6.46
C THR A 8 9.82 -11.68 -6.70
N THR A 9 10.05 -11.22 -7.93
CA THR A 9 11.34 -10.61 -8.29
C THR A 9 11.45 -9.18 -7.78
N PRO A 10 12.70 -8.66 -7.60
CA PRO A 10 12.90 -7.25 -7.27
C PRO A 10 12.25 -6.28 -8.26
N GLU A 11 12.25 -6.62 -9.54
CA GLU A 11 11.60 -5.80 -10.58
C GLU A 11 10.10 -5.75 -10.39
N GLN A 12 9.47 -6.88 -10.04
CA GLN A 12 8.03 -6.94 -9.78
C GLN A 12 7.66 -6.11 -8.55
N VAL A 13 8.46 -6.21 -7.48
CA VAL A 13 8.27 -5.39 -6.27
C VAL A 13 8.38 -3.91 -6.61
N LYS A 14 9.39 -3.52 -7.38
CA LYS A 14 9.58 -2.13 -7.80
C LYS A 14 8.42 -1.61 -8.62
N GLN A 15 7.88 -2.43 -9.54
CA GLN A 15 6.70 -2.06 -10.32
C GLN A 15 5.50 -1.78 -9.42
N ILE A 16 5.31 -2.60 -8.38
CA ILE A 16 4.22 -2.42 -7.42
C ILE A 16 4.43 -1.14 -6.60
N GLU A 17 5.64 -0.89 -6.12
CA GLU A 17 5.98 0.35 -5.41
C GLU A 17 5.69 1.58 -6.26
N GLN A 18 6.10 1.57 -7.51
CA GLN A 18 5.89 2.68 -8.45
C GLN A 18 4.41 2.87 -8.78
N ALA A 19 3.68 1.77 -8.97
CA ALA A 19 2.26 1.82 -9.26
C ALA A 19 1.46 2.41 -8.08
N PHE A 20 1.83 2.04 -6.85
CA PHE A 20 1.19 2.59 -5.66
C PHE A 20 1.53 4.09 -5.53
N ALA A 21 2.81 4.44 -5.70
CA ALA A 21 3.27 5.82 -5.63
C ALA A 21 2.64 6.73 -6.70
N ALA A 22 2.13 6.15 -7.77
CA ALA A 22 1.44 6.89 -8.82
C ALA A 22 -0.02 7.22 -8.48
N LEU A 23 -0.62 6.53 -7.51
CA LEU A 23 -2.04 6.73 -7.17
C LEU A 23 -2.38 8.15 -6.71
N PRO A 24 -1.54 8.85 -5.91
CA PRO A 24 -1.84 10.23 -5.55
C PRO A 24 -2.07 11.16 -6.75
N GLY A 25 -1.41 10.91 -7.87
CA GLY A 25 -1.62 11.67 -9.10
C GLY A 25 -2.89 11.30 -9.86
N LYS A 26 -3.53 10.20 -9.50
CA LYS A 26 -4.75 9.68 -10.15
C LYS A 26 -5.99 9.80 -9.28
N ILE A 27 -5.81 9.91 -7.97
CA ILE A 27 -6.89 9.96 -6.98
C ILE A 27 -6.65 11.18 -6.10
N ASP A 28 -7.39 12.25 -6.35
CA ASP A 28 -7.16 13.55 -5.74
C ASP A 28 -7.54 13.63 -4.26
N THR A 29 -8.22 12.61 -3.72
CA THR A 29 -8.51 12.55 -2.29
C THR A 29 -7.33 12.09 -1.43
N ILE A 30 -6.28 11.58 -2.05
CA ILE A 30 -5.03 11.25 -1.34
C ILE A 30 -4.26 12.54 -1.12
N ILE A 31 -4.02 12.91 0.14
CA ILE A 31 -3.29 14.15 0.47
C ILE A 31 -1.83 13.89 0.82
N ASP A 32 -1.46 12.66 1.15
CA ASP A 32 -0.08 12.28 1.40
C ASP A 32 0.10 10.78 1.19
N PHE A 33 1.31 10.40 0.85
CA PHE A 33 1.67 9.01 0.60
C PHE A 33 3.13 8.79 0.96
N GLU A 34 3.40 7.72 1.69
CA GLU A 34 4.77 7.29 1.95
C GLU A 34 4.83 5.77 2.00
N PHE A 35 6.01 5.21 1.79
CA PHE A 35 6.23 3.79 1.97
C PHE A 35 7.68 3.50 2.33
N GLY A 36 7.89 2.32 2.89
CA GLY A 36 9.21 1.85 3.23
C GLY A 36 9.24 0.35 3.41
N THR A 37 10.44 -0.18 3.47
CA THR A 37 10.68 -1.59 3.75
C THR A 37 11.00 -1.79 5.22
N ASP A 38 10.68 -2.98 5.73
CA ASP A 38 10.93 -3.34 7.13
C ASP A 38 12.43 -3.29 7.44
N VAL A 39 12.77 -2.56 8.48
CA VAL A 39 14.13 -2.49 9.04
C VAL A 39 14.14 -2.82 10.53
N SER A 40 13.06 -3.44 11.03
CA SER A 40 12.93 -3.77 12.44
C SER A 40 13.94 -4.85 12.85
N VAL A 41 14.36 -4.81 14.12
CA VAL A 41 15.38 -5.71 14.64
C VAL A 41 14.82 -6.70 15.66
N GLU A 42 13.51 -6.65 15.93
CA GLU A 42 12.90 -7.50 16.95
C GLU A 42 12.44 -8.86 16.44
N GLY A 43 12.44 -9.07 15.11
CA GLY A 43 11.97 -10.33 14.53
C GLY A 43 10.47 -10.53 14.62
N LYS A 44 9.68 -9.46 14.63
CA LYS A 44 8.23 -9.49 14.84
C LYS A 44 7.43 -8.98 13.66
N SER A 45 8.03 -8.83 12.49
CA SER A 45 7.33 -8.31 11.31
C SER A 45 6.36 -9.33 10.69
N LYS A 46 6.44 -10.60 11.09
CA LYS A 46 5.57 -11.68 10.58
C LYS A 46 5.70 -11.90 9.07
N GLY A 47 6.85 -11.53 8.50
CA GLY A 47 7.08 -11.64 7.05
C GLY A 47 6.55 -10.47 6.23
N PHE A 48 5.89 -9.50 6.85
CA PHE A 48 5.48 -8.27 6.17
C PHE A 48 6.70 -7.39 5.95
N SER A 49 7.05 -7.17 4.69
CA SER A 49 8.29 -6.48 4.33
C SER A 49 8.08 -5.04 3.89
N HIS A 50 6.86 -4.68 3.47
CA HIS A 50 6.55 -3.37 2.92
C HIS A 50 5.39 -2.73 3.66
N CYS A 51 5.57 -1.48 4.04
CA CYS A 51 4.53 -0.68 4.68
C CYS A 51 4.23 0.53 3.79
N PHE A 52 2.95 0.69 3.45
CA PHE A 52 2.48 1.83 2.66
C PHE A 52 1.49 2.60 3.52
N VAL A 53 1.67 3.92 3.60
CA VAL A 53 0.79 4.80 4.37
C VAL A 53 0.14 5.78 3.40
N VAL A 54 -1.17 5.71 3.30
CA VAL A 54 -1.96 6.61 2.47
C VAL A 54 -2.77 7.50 3.40
N THR A 55 -2.64 8.80 3.24
CA THR A 55 -3.32 9.77 4.10
C THR A 55 -4.44 10.46 3.34
N PHE A 56 -5.61 10.50 3.96
CA PHE A 56 -6.80 11.21 3.47
C PHE A 56 -7.15 12.31 4.47
N ARG A 57 -7.85 13.34 3.97
CA ARG A 57 -8.31 14.43 4.84
C ARG A 57 -9.39 13.97 5.81
N ASP A 58 -10.26 13.06 5.34
CA ASP A 58 -11.44 12.62 6.08
C ASP A 58 -11.92 11.26 5.57
N GLU A 59 -12.96 10.74 6.20
CA GLU A 59 -13.60 9.48 5.81
C GLU A 59 -14.12 9.48 4.39
N ALA A 60 -14.68 10.61 3.96
CA ALA A 60 -15.21 10.75 2.59
C ALA A 60 -14.12 10.57 1.54
N GLY A 61 -12.91 11.07 1.83
CA GLY A 61 -11.76 10.87 0.94
C GLY A 61 -11.38 9.40 0.80
N ARG A 62 -11.37 8.66 1.90
CA ARG A 62 -11.12 7.21 1.86
C ARG A 62 -12.24 6.48 1.14
N ALA A 63 -13.50 6.86 1.38
CA ALA A 63 -14.65 6.24 0.72
C ALA A 63 -14.63 6.43 -0.80
N ALA A 64 -14.10 7.56 -1.28
CA ALA A 64 -13.91 7.80 -2.71
C ALA A 64 -12.75 6.99 -3.30
N TYR A 65 -11.72 6.73 -2.49
CA TYR A 65 -10.53 5.99 -2.89
C TYR A 65 -10.81 4.50 -3.11
N LEU A 66 -11.50 3.85 -2.19
CA LEU A 66 -11.66 2.40 -2.20
C LEU A 66 -12.31 1.86 -3.49
N PRO A 67 -13.41 2.45 -4.02
CA PRO A 67 -14.01 1.99 -5.27
C PRO A 67 -13.43 2.66 -6.52
N HIS A 68 -12.43 3.53 -6.38
CA HIS A 68 -11.89 4.28 -7.51
C HIS A 68 -11.28 3.32 -8.54
N PRO A 69 -11.53 3.53 -9.86
CA PRO A 69 -10.97 2.66 -10.90
C PRO A 69 -9.46 2.52 -10.87
N ALA A 70 -8.74 3.58 -10.51
CA ALA A 70 -7.28 3.54 -10.41
C ALA A 70 -6.83 2.65 -9.25
N HIS A 71 -7.54 2.67 -8.11
CA HIS A 71 -7.28 1.77 -6.99
C HIS A 71 -7.58 0.33 -7.37
N ASP A 72 -8.69 0.07 -8.05
CA ASP A 72 -9.06 -1.26 -8.52
C ASP A 72 -7.99 -1.84 -9.47
N ALA A 73 -7.50 -1.03 -10.39
CA ALA A 73 -6.43 -1.45 -11.30
C ALA A 73 -5.15 -1.79 -10.55
N PHE A 74 -4.81 -1.01 -9.51
CA PHE A 74 -3.66 -1.29 -8.65
C PHE A 74 -3.83 -2.61 -7.91
N VAL A 75 -5.00 -2.84 -7.32
CA VAL A 75 -5.31 -4.09 -6.60
C VAL A 75 -5.11 -5.31 -7.52
N LYS A 76 -5.59 -5.22 -8.76
CA LYS A 76 -5.44 -6.31 -9.75
C LYS A 76 -3.97 -6.55 -10.12
N LEU A 77 -3.15 -5.51 -10.08
CA LEU A 77 -1.71 -5.63 -10.32
C LEU A 77 -1.00 -6.34 -9.16
N VAL A 78 -1.35 -6.01 -7.93
CA VAL A 78 -0.62 -6.46 -6.73
C VAL A 78 -1.05 -7.84 -6.25
N VAL A 79 -2.33 -8.17 -6.33
CA VAL A 79 -2.89 -9.41 -5.77
C VAL A 79 -2.14 -10.67 -6.20
N PRO A 80 -1.73 -10.85 -7.47
CA PRO A 80 -1.01 -12.07 -7.87
C PRO A 80 0.33 -12.26 -7.17
N HIS A 81 0.92 -11.20 -6.62
CA HIS A 81 2.26 -11.23 -6.04
C HIS A 81 2.26 -11.21 -4.51
N VAL A 82 1.11 -11.09 -3.87
CA VAL A 82 1.01 -10.91 -2.42
C VAL A 82 0.50 -12.20 -1.77
N GLU A 83 1.25 -12.70 -0.78
CA GLU A 83 0.84 -13.83 0.03
C GLU A 83 -0.16 -13.41 1.11
N ASP A 84 0.06 -12.23 1.70
CA ASP A 84 -0.79 -11.72 2.77
C ASP A 84 -0.76 -10.19 2.79
N VAL A 85 -1.87 -9.60 3.19
CA VAL A 85 -2.04 -8.15 3.32
C VAL A 85 -2.60 -7.85 4.70
N LEU A 86 -2.00 -6.87 5.38
CA LEU A 86 -2.52 -6.33 6.63
C LEU A 86 -2.91 -4.88 6.40
N VAL A 87 -4.17 -4.55 6.63
CA VAL A 87 -4.68 -3.18 6.51
C VAL A 87 -5.16 -2.71 7.87
N VAL A 88 -4.65 -1.56 8.28
CA VAL A 88 -5.10 -0.88 9.50
C VAL A 88 -5.40 0.56 9.12
N ASP A 89 -6.59 1.03 9.46
CA ASP A 89 -6.97 2.42 9.28
C ASP A 89 -7.10 3.07 10.65
N TYR A 90 -6.67 4.32 10.76
CA TYR A 90 -6.73 5.02 12.05
C TYR A 90 -6.87 6.53 11.84
N TRP A 91 -7.43 7.19 12.84
CA TRP A 91 -7.34 8.65 12.96
C TRP A 91 -6.05 8.99 13.70
N THR A 92 -5.24 9.89 13.12
CA THR A 92 -4.00 10.28 13.81
C THR A 92 -4.32 10.90 15.17
N ALA A 93 -3.50 10.54 16.15
CA ALA A 93 -3.62 11.09 17.51
C ALA A 93 -2.72 12.32 17.72
N ARG A 94 -2.04 12.80 16.68
CA ARG A 94 -1.19 13.99 16.76
C ARG A 94 -1.97 15.26 17.03
#